data_48913107304cdfa6057a68a9081d0c50
#
_entry.id   48913107304cdfa6057a68a9081d0c50
#
_cell.length_a   1.000
_cell.length_b   1.000
_cell.length_c   1.000
_cell.angle_alpha   90.00
_cell.angle_beta   90.00
_cell.angle_gamma   90.00
#
_symmetry.space_group_name_H-M   'P 1'
#
loop_
_entity.id
_entity.type
_entity.pdbx_description
1 polymer ?
#
loop_
_entity_poly.entity_id
_entity_poly.type
_entity_poly.pdbx_seq_one_letter_code
_entity_poly.pdbx_strand_id
1 'polypeptide(L)'
;VYKRQLQNYGRRPVQRLQDHGILGPKTILGHCIHVNTAEMEIIKETGTMVVNNPESNMGNAIGICPVLQLYKRGILLGMGTDAYTNDMLESLKVALCSQRSQNCLPNVGWCEVTDMLFKNNAKIGAKYFPDQLGVLKAGAAADIIVMDYKPFTPFSDANIDGHMIFGMTGRQCQTTIANGKILMKDRELIGIDEEAENAHILEAAKKLWGALNHREY
;
A
#
# COMPACT_ATOMS: atom_id res chain seq x y z
N VAL A 1 6.70 -19.03 6.76
CA VAL A 1 8.04 -18.44 6.54
C VAL A 1 8.82 -18.33 7.84
N TYR A 2 8.32 -17.63 8.87
CA TYR A 2 9.07 -17.44 10.12
C TYR A 2 9.38 -18.75 10.87
N LYS A 3 8.48 -19.75 10.84
CA LYS A 3 8.74 -21.08 11.43
C LYS A 3 9.91 -21.77 10.75
N ARG A 4 9.97 -21.74 9.41
CA ARG A 4 11.08 -22.32 8.65
C ARG A 4 12.40 -21.60 8.91
N GLN A 5 12.37 -20.26 9.07
CA GLN A 5 13.55 -19.48 9.43
C GLN A 5 14.09 -19.88 10.82
N LEU A 6 13.20 -20.05 11.81
CA LEU A 6 13.58 -20.55 13.14
C LEU A 6 14.17 -21.96 13.10
N GLN A 7 13.54 -22.87 12.33
CA GLN A 7 14.01 -24.26 12.20
C GLN A 7 15.37 -24.35 11.54
N ASN A 8 15.59 -23.60 10.45
CA ASN A 8 16.81 -23.71 9.65
C ASN A 8 17.97 -22.87 10.20
N TYR A 9 17.69 -21.76 10.89
CA TYR A 9 18.71 -20.76 11.25
C TYR A 9 18.67 -20.33 12.71
N GLY A 10 17.73 -20.81 13.53
CA GLY A 10 17.55 -20.38 14.91
C GLY A 10 17.21 -18.89 15.07
N ARG A 11 16.82 -18.23 13.98
CA ARG A 11 16.53 -16.78 13.92
C ARG A 11 15.21 -16.50 13.26
N ARG A 12 14.52 -15.46 13.73
CA ARG A 12 13.32 -14.94 13.06
C ARG A 12 13.72 -14.05 11.86
N PRO A 13 12.80 -13.83 10.90
CA PRO A 13 13.13 -13.11 9.67
C PRO A 13 13.79 -11.75 9.85
N VAL A 14 13.23 -10.87 10.69
CA VAL A 14 13.76 -9.52 10.90
C VAL A 14 15.13 -9.55 11.62
N GLN A 15 15.29 -10.43 12.61
CA GLN A 15 16.59 -10.65 13.28
C GLN A 15 17.65 -11.07 12.27
N ARG A 16 17.28 -11.97 11.36
CA ARG A 16 18.21 -12.47 10.35
C ARG A 16 18.61 -11.38 9.34
N LEU A 17 17.65 -10.54 8.92
CA LEU A 17 17.94 -9.38 8.07
C LEU A 17 18.88 -8.38 8.78
N GLN A 18 18.71 -8.19 10.09
CA GLN A 18 19.60 -7.37 10.90
C GLN A 18 21.02 -7.96 10.97
N ASP A 19 21.15 -9.26 11.23
CA ASP A 19 22.45 -9.95 11.29
C ASP A 19 23.24 -9.83 9.97
N HIS A 20 22.54 -9.66 8.85
CA HIS A 20 23.14 -9.45 7.52
C HIS A 20 23.28 -7.97 7.12
N GLY A 21 22.99 -7.02 7.99
CA GLY A 21 23.13 -5.59 7.72
C GLY A 21 22.18 -5.03 6.64
N ILE A 22 21.03 -5.68 6.41
CA ILE A 22 20.07 -5.30 5.37
C ILE A 22 19.14 -4.19 5.86
N LEU A 23 18.89 -4.11 7.18
CA LEU A 23 17.96 -3.14 7.75
C LEU A 23 18.56 -1.73 7.83
N GLY A 24 17.72 -0.73 7.65
CA GLY A 24 18.14 0.67 7.71
C GLY A 24 17.08 1.64 7.19
N PRO A 25 17.38 2.96 7.21
CA PRO A 25 16.42 4.02 6.90
C PRO A 25 15.99 4.08 5.43
N LYS A 26 16.60 3.27 4.56
CA LYS A 26 16.22 3.07 3.15
C LYS A 26 15.73 1.64 2.88
N THR A 27 15.45 0.84 3.90
CA THR A 27 14.86 -0.49 3.74
C THR A 27 13.35 -0.43 3.98
N ILE A 28 12.59 -1.05 3.10
CA ILE A 28 11.14 -1.24 3.23
C ILE A 28 10.88 -2.73 3.43
N LEU A 29 10.16 -3.07 4.51
CA LEU A 29 9.65 -4.42 4.73
C LEU A 29 8.17 -4.47 4.35
N GLY A 30 7.81 -5.34 3.42
CA GLY A 30 6.42 -5.60 3.06
C GLY A 30 5.71 -6.46 4.12
N HIS A 31 4.40 -6.25 4.26
CA HIS A 31 3.46 -7.05 5.05
C HIS A 31 3.67 -7.04 6.58
N CYS A 32 4.79 -7.47 7.09
CA CYS A 32 5.14 -7.55 8.53
C CYS A 32 4.05 -8.14 9.44
N ILE A 33 3.32 -9.16 8.96
CA ILE A 33 2.15 -9.73 9.63
C ILE A 33 2.53 -10.45 10.92
N HIS A 34 3.56 -11.28 10.86
CA HIS A 34 3.97 -12.18 11.95
C HIS A 34 5.20 -11.68 12.71
N VAL A 35 5.46 -10.38 12.72
CA VAL A 35 6.53 -9.79 13.54
C VAL A 35 6.13 -9.81 15.01
N ASN A 36 7.10 -10.12 15.88
CA ASN A 36 6.92 -10.04 17.32
C ASN A 36 7.46 -8.71 17.89
N THR A 37 7.27 -8.50 19.19
CA THR A 37 7.71 -7.26 19.85
C THR A 37 9.21 -6.99 19.66
N ALA A 38 10.07 -8.00 19.80
CA ALA A 38 11.51 -7.82 19.61
C ALA A 38 11.87 -7.42 18.17
N GLU A 39 11.19 -8.01 17.17
CA GLU A 39 11.38 -7.62 15.77
C GLU A 39 10.85 -6.21 15.48
N MET A 40 9.77 -5.79 16.13
CA MET A 40 9.26 -4.41 16.02
C MET A 40 10.25 -3.38 16.59
N GLU A 41 10.93 -3.70 17.71
CA GLU A 41 11.97 -2.83 18.26
C GLU A 41 13.18 -2.74 17.32
N ILE A 42 13.61 -3.85 16.71
CA ILE A 42 14.67 -3.85 15.69
C ILE A 42 14.29 -2.96 14.49
N ILE A 43 13.07 -3.08 13.98
CA ILE A 43 12.57 -2.25 12.87
C ILE A 43 12.62 -0.77 13.25
N LYS A 44 12.18 -0.43 14.46
CA LYS A 44 12.21 0.94 15.00
C LYS A 44 13.64 1.48 15.12
N GLU A 45 14.52 0.75 15.79
CA GLU A 45 15.90 1.16 16.07
C GLU A 45 16.73 1.36 14.81
N THR A 46 16.51 0.53 13.80
CA THR A 46 17.19 0.64 12.50
C THR A 46 16.60 1.71 11.59
N GLY A 47 15.45 2.29 11.95
CA GLY A 47 14.73 3.23 11.08
C GLY A 47 14.15 2.57 9.82
N THR A 48 14.05 1.25 9.80
CA THR A 48 13.45 0.48 8.71
C THR A 48 11.96 0.80 8.61
N MET A 49 11.48 0.94 7.39
CA MET A 49 10.10 1.27 7.09
C MET A 49 9.27 0.01 6.84
N VAL A 50 7.97 0.10 7.07
CA VAL A 50 7.04 -1.01 6.83
C VAL A 50 5.94 -0.55 5.86
N VAL A 51 5.53 -1.43 4.94
CA VAL A 51 4.39 -1.22 4.05
C VAL A 51 3.38 -2.34 4.27
N ASN A 52 2.18 -1.98 4.71
CA ASN A 52 1.06 -2.90 4.87
C ASN A 52 0.32 -3.05 3.53
N ASN A 53 0.04 -4.29 3.13
CA ASN A 53 -0.72 -4.63 1.93
C ASN A 53 -2.01 -5.37 2.34
N PRO A 54 -3.05 -4.66 2.80
CA PRO A 54 -4.17 -5.27 3.53
C PRO A 54 -4.95 -6.29 2.71
N GLU A 55 -5.27 -5.99 1.45
CA GLU A 55 -6.03 -6.90 0.59
C GLU A 55 -5.25 -8.16 0.23
N SER A 56 -3.98 -8.01 -0.12
CA SER A 56 -3.10 -9.16 -0.39
C SER A 56 -2.99 -10.05 0.85
N ASN A 57 -2.81 -9.47 2.03
CA ASN A 57 -2.72 -10.22 3.28
C ASN A 57 -3.99 -11.04 3.55
N MET A 58 -5.15 -10.43 3.37
CA MET A 58 -6.45 -11.07 3.60
C MET A 58 -6.80 -12.07 2.50
N GLY A 59 -6.61 -11.70 1.24
CA GLY A 59 -6.91 -12.56 0.10
C GLY A 59 -6.07 -13.85 0.08
N ASN A 60 -4.82 -13.76 0.55
CA ASN A 60 -3.95 -14.93 0.73
C ASN A 60 -4.13 -15.64 2.09
N ALA A 61 -5.07 -15.19 2.92
CA ALA A 61 -5.39 -15.76 4.23
C ALA A 61 -4.17 -15.91 5.17
N ILE A 62 -3.19 -15.00 5.07
CA ILE A 62 -1.92 -15.08 5.82
C ILE A 62 -1.94 -14.28 7.13
N GLY A 63 -3.02 -13.58 7.41
CA GLY A 63 -3.23 -12.80 8.64
C GLY A 63 -3.28 -11.30 8.40
N ILE A 64 -3.30 -10.54 9.49
CA ILE A 64 -3.45 -9.08 9.48
C ILE A 64 -2.19 -8.45 10.08
N CYS A 65 -1.62 -7.45 9.40
CA CYS A 65 -0.49 -6.67 9.90
C CYS A 65 -0.87 -5.95 11.21
N PRO A 66 -0.05 -6.00 12.27
CA PRO A 66 -0.35 -5.36 13.55
C PRO A 66 -0.12 -3.83 13.49
N VAL A 67 -0.87 -3.15 12.62
CA VAL A 67 -0.73 -1.72 12.31
C VAL A 67 -0.72 -0.85 13.56
N LEU A 68 -1.68 -1.06 14.48
CA LEU A 68 -1.79 -0.26 15.70
C LEU A 68 -0.53 -0.37 16.58
N GLN A 69 0.07 -1.57 16.66
CA GLN A 69 1.26 -1.80 17.47
C GLN A 69 2.50 -1.16 16.84
N LEU A 70 2.64 -1.26 15.51
CA LEU A 70 3.75 -0.66 14.76
C LEU A 70 3.65 0.88 14.80
N TYR A 71 2.45 1.42 14.57
CA TYR A 71 2.18 2.86 14.59
C TYR A 71 2.46 3.47 15.98
N LYS A 72 1.99 2.84 17.05
CA LYS A 72 2.23 3.27 18.43
C LYS A 72 3.72 3.34 18.80
N ARG A 73 4.56 2.52 18.16
CA ARG A 73 6.02 2.54 18.33
C ARG A 73 6.71 3.65 17.55
N GLY A 74 6.00 4.37 16.70
CA GLY A 74 6.55 5.41 15.84
C GLY A 74 7.31 4.86 14.63
N ILE A 75 7.07 3.59 14.25
CA ILE A 75 7.61 3.02 13.02
C ILE A 75 6.95 3.70 11.82
N LEU A 76 7.74 4.13 10.84
CA LEU A 76 7.21 4.71 9.61
C LEU A 76 6.51 3.62 8.80
N LEU A 77 5.19 3.67 8.83
CA LEU A 77 4.30 2.67 8.27
C LEU A 77 3.50 3.25 7.11
N GLY A 78 3.68 2.71 5.92
CA GLY A 78 2.94 3.06 4.71
C GLY A 78 1.92 2.00 4.31
N MET A 79 1.24 2.25 3.20
CA MET A 79 0.25 1.36 2.60
C MET A 79 0.62 1.07 1.15
N GLY A 80 0.44 -0.18 0.74
CA GLY A 80 0.57 -0.66 -0.62
C GLY A 80 -0.56 -1.62 -0.98
N THR A 81 -0.60 -2.04 -2.23
CA THR A 81 -1.61 -2.94 -2.77
C THR A 81 -1.06 -4.35 -3.06
N ASP A 82 0.28 -4.49 -3.14
CA ASP A 82 0.90 -5.68 -3.70
C ASP A 82 0.38 -5.92 -5.14
N ALA A 83 0.38 -7.14 -5.63
CA ALA A 83 -0.19 -7.50 -6.93
C ALA A 83 -1.71 -7.83 -6.87
N TYR A 84 -2.40 -7.44 -5.81
CA TYR A 84 -3.79 -7.85 -5.56
C TYR A 84 -4.83 -6.88 -6.16
N THR A 85 -4.59 -5.59 -6.03
CA THR A 85 -5.43 -4.52 -6.59
C THR A 85 -4.58 -3.33 -7.01
N ASN A 86 -5.14 -2.46 -7.83
CA ASN A 86 -4.56 -1.15 -8.17
C ASN A 86 -5.27 0.01 -7.46
N ASP A 87 -6.30 -0.28 -6.65
CA ASP A 87 -7.12 0.71 -5.97
C ASP A 87 -6.66 0.96 -4.53
N MET A 88 -5.90 2.04 -4.33
CA MET A 88 -5.42 2.43 -3.01
C MET A 88 -6.54 2.87 -2.05
N LEU A 89 -7.69 3.35 -2.56
CA LEU A 89 -8.83 3.72 -1.72
C LEU A 89 -9.60 2.48 -1.24
N GLU A 90 -9.67 1.45 -2.07
CA GLU A 90 -10.16 0.13 -1.65
C GLU A 90 -9.27 -0.46 -0.55
N SER A 91 -7.95 -0.45 -0.76
CA SER A 91 -6.98 -0.88 0.25
C SER A 91 -7.09 -0.10 1.56
N LEU A 92 -7.38 1.21 1.51
CA LEU A 92 -7.59 2.04 2.69
C LEU A 92 -8.79 1.55 3.52
N LYS A 93 -9.91 1.26 2.86
CA LYS A 93 -11.12 0.70 3.50
C LYS A 93 -10.85 -0.66 4.11
N VAL A 94 -10.21 -1.56 3.35
CA VAL A 94 -9.86 -2.90 3.82
C VAL A 94 -8.90 -2.83 5.01
N ALA A 95 -7.91 -1.92 4.99
CA ALA A 95 -7.02 -1.70 6.13
C ALA A 95 -7.78 -1.33 7.39
N LEU A 96 -8.72 -0.38 7.32
CA LEU A 96 -9.52 0.02 8.48
C LEU A 96 -10.37 -1.14 9.02
N CYS A 97 -11.11 -1.81 8.12
CA CYS A 97 -11.99 -2.91 8.50
C CYS A 97 -11.20 -4.07 9.13
N SER A 98 -10.05 -4.41 8.57
CA SER A 98 -9.20 -5.48 9.10
C SER A 98 -8.65 -5.17 10.49
N GLN A 99 -8.20 -3.91 10.76
CA GLN A 99 -7.74 -3.52 12.09
C GLN A 99 -8.88 -3.59 13.12
N ARG A 100 -10.07 -3.12 12.78
CA ARG A 100 -11.24 -3.19 13.67
C ARG A 100 -11.66 -4.61 13.97
N SER A 101 -11.70 -5.45 12.94
CA SER A 101 -12.03 -6.87 13.08
C SER A 101 -11.00 -7.61 13.94
N GLN A 102 -9.71 -7.42 13.69
CA GLN A 102 -8.65 -8.08 14.46
C GLN A 102 -8.63 -7.70 15.94
N ASN A 103 -8.89 -6.43 16.24
CA ASN A 103 -8.86 -5.93 17.61
C ASN A 103 -10.21 -6.00 18.32
N CYS A 104 -11.29 -6.38 17.63
CA CYS A 104 -12.67 -6.37 18.15
C CYS A 104 -13.09 -5.01 18.73
N LEU A 105 -12.60 -3.91 18.14
CA LEU A 105 -12.84 -2.54 18.60
C LEU A 105 -13.29 -1.65 17.43
N PRO A 106 -14.47 -0.99 17.50
CA PRO A 106 -15.00 -0.20 16.39
C PRO A 106 -14.33 1.19 16.25
N ASN A 107 -13.61 1.65 17.24
CA ASN A 107 -13.05 3.00 17.34
C ASN A 107 -11.54 3.08 17.12
N VAL A 108 -10.90 2.03 16.57
CA VAL A 108 -9.47 2.00 16.28
C VAL A 108 -9.17 2.09 14.78
N GLY A 109 -7.95 2.44 14.44
CA GLY A 109 -7.40 2.35 13.09
C GLY A 109 -7.68 3.56 12.19
N TRP A 110 -8.53 4.51 12.59
CA TRP A 110 -8.95 5.61 11.73
C TRP A 110 -7.79 6.51 11.32
N CYS A 111 -7.10 7.10 12.28
CA CYS A 111 -5.97 7.98 12.02
C CYS A 111 -4.77 7.20 11.44
N GLU A 112 -4.54 6.00 11.95
CA GLU A 112 -3.41 5.17 11.55
C GLU A 112 -3.48 4.82 10.06
N VAL A 113 -4.63 4.39 9.55
CA VAL A 113 -4.74 3.99 8.14
C VAL A 113 -4.75 5.19 7.20
N THR A 114 -5.37 6.31 7.57
CA THR A 114 -5.34 7.53 6.75
C THR A 114 -3.93 8.12 6.70
N ASP A 115 -3.22 8.13 7.82
CA ASP A 115 -1.83 8.57 7.86
C ASP A 115 -0.91 7.69 7.01
N MET A 116 -1.11 6.36 6.99
CA MET A 116 -0.33 5.47 6.14
C MET A 116 -0.41 5.88 4.67
N LEU A 117 -1.60 6.13 4.16
CA LEU A 117 -1.81 6.47 2.75
C LEU A 117 -1.44 7.94 2.44
N PHE A 118 -2.03 8.89 3.17
CA PHE A 118 -1.98 10.29 2.78
C PHE A 118 -0.77 11.07 3.30
N LYS A 119 -0.09 10.56 4.33
CA LYS A 119 1.07 11.23 4.92
C LYS A 119 2.34 10.41 4.84
N ASN A 120 2.27 9.14 5.23
CA ASN A 120 3.47 8.34 5.42
C ASN A 120 4.03 7.81 4.10
N ASN A 121 3.19 7.49 3.11
CA ASN A 121 3.66 7.12 1.78
C ASN A 121 4.50 8.22 1.16
N ALA A 122 4.12 9.49 1.32
CA ALA A 122 4.92 10.63 0.88
C ALA A 122 6.26 10.73 1.64
N LYS A 123 6.28 10.48 2.97
CA LYS A 123 7.52 10.44 3.77
C LYS A 123 8.43 9.28 3.37
N ILE A 124 7.87 8.13 3.00
CA ILE A 124 8.63 7.00 2.46
C ILE A 124 9.21 7.40 1.10
N GLY A 125 8.39 7.94 0.20
CA GLY A 125 8.82 8.41 -1.11
C GLY A 125 9.95 9.42 -1.04
N ALA A 126 9.91 10.36 -0.09
CA ALA A 126 10.95 11.35 0.14
C ALA A 126 12.35 10.78 0.52
N LYS A 127 12.45 9.47 0.83
CA LYS A 127 13.75 8.80 1.01
C LYS A 127 14.43 8.45 -0.31
N TYR A 128 13.68 8.44 -1.41
CA TYR A 128 14.11 7.97 -2.73
C TYR A 128 14.02 9.03 -3.83
N PHE A 129 13.07 9.95 -3.71
CA PHE A 129 12.81 11.00 -4.70
C PHE A 129 13.20 12.35 -4.14
N PRO A 130 13.84 13.23 -4.96
CA PRO A 130 14.32 14.54 -4.50
C PRO A 130 13.20 15.55 -4.29
N ASP A 131 12.10 15.43 -5.04
CA ASP A 131 11.00 16.38 -5.02
C ASP A 131 10.07 16.17 -3.83
N GLN A 132 9.44 17.22 -3.36
CA GLN A 132 8.42 17.11 -2.32
C GLN A 132 7.17 16.42 -2.87
N LEU A 133 6.76 15.33 -2.22
CA LEU A 133 5.61 14.52 -2.60
C LEU A 133 4.42 14.73 -1.65
N GLY A 134 3.21 14.39 -2.13
CA GLY A 134 1.99 14.28 -1.32
C GLY A 134 1.41 15.61 -0.84
N VAL A 135 1.75 16.72 -1.48
CA VAL A 135 1.21 18.06 -1.17
C VAL A 135 0.91 18.84 -2.44
N LEU A 136 -0.17 19.60 -2.42
CA LEU A 136 -0.48 20.59 -3.46
C LEU A 136 0.17 21.94 -3.09
N LYS A 137 1.41 22.15 -3.56
CA LYS A 137 2.20 23.35 -3.26
C LYS A 137 3.11 23.68 -4.43
N ALA A 138 3.32 24.97 -4.68
CA ALA A 138 4.30 25.42 -5.67
C ALA A 138 5.70 24.87 -5.35
N GLY A 139 6.35 24.26 -6.34
CA GLY A 139 7.66 23.61 -6.20
C GLY A 139 7.61 22.14 -5.74
N ALA A 140 6.45 21.58 -5.44
CA ALA A 140 6.28 20.14 -5.20
C ALA A 140 6.11 19.38 -6.53
N ALA A 141 6.35 18.06 -6.52
CA ALA A 141 6.01 17.20 -7.64
C ALA A 141 4.51 17.29 -7.94
N ALA A 142 4.17 17.49 -9.21
CA ALA A 142 2.79 17.59 -9.64
C ALA A 142 2.23 16.18 -9.92
N ASP A 143 2.08 15.38 -8.84
CA ASP A 143 1.42 14.08 -8.83
C ASP A 143 0.00 14.27 -8.30
N ILE A 144 -0.98 14.32 -9.21
CA ILE A 144 -2.34 14.77 -8.92
C ILE A 144 -3.34 13.81 -9.55
N ILE A 145 -4.36 13.47 -8.78
CA ILE A 145 -5.56 12.79 -9.31
C ILE A 145 -6.78 13.72 -9.17
N VAL A 146 -7.67 13.66 -10.13
CA VAL A 146 -8.97 14.33 -10.07
C VAL A 146 -10.04 13.26 -9.98
N MET A 147 -10.85 13.34 -8.92
CA MET A 147 -11.91 12.37 -8.63
C MET A 147 -13.28 12.93 -9.02
N ASP A 148 -14.03 12.18 -9.81
CA ASP A 148 -15.46 12.45 -10.09
C ASP A 148 -16.30 11.92 -8.93
N TYR A 149 -16.33 12.68 -7.84
CA TYR A 149 -17.02 12.31 -6.62
C TYR A 149 -18.06 13.36 -6.23
N LYS A 150 -19.28 12.92 -6.03
CA LYS A 150 -20.40 13.77 -5.57
C LYS A 150 -20.83 13.33 -4.17
N PRO A 151 -20.42 14.07 -3.12
CA PRO A 151 -20.75 13.70 -1.74
C PRO A 151 -22.26 13.85 -1.46
N PHE A 152 -22.81 12.93 -0.67
CA PHE A 152 -24.20 12.98 -0.21
C PHE A 152 -24.37 13.84 1.06
N THR A 153 -23.28 14.23 1.70
CA THR A 153 -23.25 15.07 2.90
C THR A 153 -22.35 16.28 2.66
N PRO A 154 -22.44 17.35 3.43
CA PRO A 154 -21.48 18.45 3.32
C PRO A 154 -20.04 17.94 3.44
N PHE A 155 -19.19 18.40 2.55
CA PHE A 155 -17.78 18.00 2.44
C PHE A 155 -16.92 19.02 3.19
N SER A 156 -16.13 18.58 4.17
CA SER A 156 -15.30 19.44 5.01
C SER A 156 -14.06 18.69 5.52
N ASP A 157 -13.13 19.44 6.11
CA ASP A 157 -11.92 18.89 6.75
C ASP A 157 -12.25 17.89 7.87
N ALA A 158 -13.42 18.05 8.51
CA ALA A 158 -13.83 17.19 9.63
C ALA A 158 -14.29 15.80 9.19
N ASN A 159 -14.68 15.60 7.91
CA ASN A 159 -15.25 14.35 7.43
C ASN A 159 -14.62 13.81 6.13
N ILE A 160 -13.59 14.46 5.62
CA ILE A 160 -12.93 14.07 4.37
C ILE A 160 -12.42 12.62 4.42
N ASP A 161 -11.84 12.19 5.52
CA ASP A 161 -11.35 10.80 5.70
C ASP A 161 -12.49 9.79 5.54
N GLY A 162 -13.69 10.13 6.05
CA GLY A 162 -14.88 9.29 5.90
C GLY A 162 -15.33 9.16 4.44
N HIS A 163 -15.30 10.27 3.70
CA HIS A 163 -15.60 10.26 2.27
C HIS A 163 -14.56 9.44 1.49
N MET A 164 -13.27 9.57 1.82
CA MET A 164 -12.21 8.80 1.18
C MET A 164 -12.30 7.30 1.48
N ILE A 165 -12.62 6.92 2.72
CA ILE A 165 -12.69 5.51 3.12
C ILE A 165 -13.97 4.83 2.62
N PHE A 166 -15.13 5.51 2.69
CA PHE A 166 -16.42 4.88 2.47
C PHE A 166 -17.16 5.35 1.22
N GLY A 167 -16.81 6.52 0.68
CA GLY A 167 -17.51 7.14 -0.45
C GLY A 167 -16.77 7.06 -1.77
N MET A 168 -15.43 7.10 -1.74
CA MET A 168 -14.60 7.11 -2.94
C MET A 168 -14.02 5.73 -3.26
N THR A 169 -13.84 5.49 -4.57
CA THR A 169 -13.10 4.33 -5.11
C THR A 169 -12.22 4.78 -6.26
N GLY A 170 -11.18 4.03 -6.60
CA GLY A 170 -10.29 4.35 -7.72
C GLY A 170 -11.02 4.45 -9.06
N ARG A 171 -12.18 3.79 -9.23
CA ARG A 171 -13.03 3.87 -10.43
C ARG A 171 -13.57 5.28 -10.71
N GLN A 172 -13.60 6.14 -9.69
CA GLN A 172 -14.01 7.54 -9.82
C GLN A 172 -12.86 8.46 -10.24
N CYS A 173 -11.64 7.96 -10.39
CA CYS A 173 -10.53 8.74 -10.90
C CYS A 173 -10.80 9.13 -12.37
N GLN A 174 -10.91 10.43 -12.62
CA GLN A 174 -11.17 10.99 -13.94
C GLN A 174 -9.87 11.37 -14.65
N THR A 175 -8.92 11.96 -13.92
CA THR A 175 -7.67 12.46 -14.47
C THR A 175 -6.50 12.04 -13.57
N THR A 176 -5.41 11.61 -14.18
CA THR A 176 -4.16 11.28 -13.51
C THR A 176 -3.01 12.08 -14.10
N ILE A 177 -2.29 12.78 -13.24
CA ILE A 177 -1.10 13.56 -13.60
C ILE A 177 0.06 13.00 -12.76
N ALA A 178 1.18 12.72 -13.41
CA ALA A 178 2.41 12.31 -12.74
C ALA A 178 3.56 13.19 -13.20
N ASN A 179 4.26 13.79 -12.25
CA ASN A 179 5.35 14.72 -12.47
C ASN A 179 5.01 15.82 -13.52
N GLY A 180 3.77 16.36 -13.41
CA GLY A 180 3.26 17.40 -14.31
C GLY A 180 2.79 16.92 -15.69
N LYS A 181 2.96 15.61 -16.01
CA LYS A 181 2.48 15.02 -17.27
C LYS A 181 1.12 14.39 -17.08
N ILE A 182 0.15 14.75 -17.91
CA ILE A 182 -1.17 14.11 -17.92
C ILE A 182 -1.01 12.72 -18.53
N LEU A 183 -1.33 11.68 -17.76
CA LEU A 183 -1.29 10.28 -18.18
C LEU A 183 -2.67 9.77 -18.59
N MET A 184 -3.71 10.26 -17.92
CA MET A 184 -5.10 9.95 -18.21
C MET A 184 -5.94 11.23 -18.04
N LYS A 185 -6.88 11.48 -18.93
CA LYS A 185 -7.82 12.58 -18.85
C LYS A 185 -9.22 12.10 -19.29
N ASP A 186 -10.22 12.46 -18.52
CA ASP A 186 -11.62 12.04 -18.75
C ASP A 186 -11.77 10.51 -18.89
N ARG A 187 -10.93 9.75 -18.13
CA ARG A 187 -10.80 8.27 -18.13
C ARG A 187 -10.22 7.69 -19.42
N GLU A 188 -9.61 8.51 -20.29
CA GLU A 188 -8.91 8.06 -21.48
C GLU A 188 -7.40 8.19 -21.27
N LEU A 189 -6.65 7.13 -21.56
CA LEU A 189 -5.19 7.13 -21.46
C LEU A 189 -4.56 7.97 -22.58
N ILE A 190 -3.60 8.81 -22.24
CA ILE A 190 -2.95 9.68 -23.19
C ILE A 190 -1.76 8.97 -23.84
N GLY A 191 -1.83 8.82 -25.16
CA GLY A 191 -0.75 8.24 -25.96
C GLY A 191 -0.65 6.71 -25.89
N ILE A 192 -1.70 6.04 -25.42
CA ILE A 192 -1.84 4.58 -25.43
C ILE A 192 -3.10 4.23 -26.21
N ASP A 193 -2.98 3.35 -27.20
CA ASP A 193 -4.09 2.71 -27.86
C ASP A 193 -4.53 1.50 -27.02
N GLU A 194 -5.52 1.71 -26.15
CA GLU A 194 -5.97 0.67 -25.20
C GLU A 194 -6.54 -0.56 -25.93
N GLU A 195 -7.16 -0.41 -27.10
CA GLU A 195 -7.72 -1.51 -27.86
C GLU A 195 -6.59 -2.40 -28.42
N ALA A 196 -5.58 -1.79 -29.04
CA ALA A 196 -4.42 -2.50 -29.56
C ALA A 196 -3.64 -3.18 -28.44
N GLU A 197 -3.38 -2.49 -27.32
CA GLU A 197 -2.65 -3.08 -26.20
C GLU A 197 -3.42 -4.21 -25.51
N ASN A 198 -4.73 -4.10 -25.37
CA ASN A 198 -5.57 -5.17 -24.83
C ASN A 198 -5.54 -6.41 -25.73
N ALA A 199 -5.49 -6.25 -27.06
CA ALA A 199 -5.34 -7.38 -27.98
C ALA A 199 -4.00 -8.09 -27.76
N HIS A 200 -2.90 -7.36 -27.62
CA HIS A 200 -1.57 -7.90 -27.30
C HIS A 200 -1.53 -8.64 -25.95
N ILE A 201 -2.15 -8.03 -24.91
CA ILE A 201 -2.24 -8.63 -23.56
C ILE A 201 -3.00 -9.96 -23.61
N LEU A 202 -4.12 -10.01 -24.33
CA LEU A 202 -4.93 -11.23 -24.46
C LEU A 202 -4.16 -12.34 -25.17
N GLU A 203 -3.37 -12.01 -26.20
CA GLU A 203 -2.52 -12.99 -26.90
C GLU A 203 -1.41 -13.51 -25.97
N ALA A 204 -0.73 -12.61 -25.25
CA ALA A 204 0.28 -12.99 -24.27
C ALA A 204 -0.28 -13.89 -23.16
N ALA A 205 -1.47 -13.53 -22.65
CA ALA A 205 -2.17 -14.31 -21.63
C ALA A 205 -2.53 -15.72 -22.13
N LYS A 206 -3.01 -15.88 -23.36
CA LYS A 206 -3.29 -17.20 -23.95
C LYS A 206 -2.03 -18.09 -23.99
N LYS A 207 -0.88 -17.52 -24.36
CA LYS A 207 0.40 -18.25 -24.36
C LYS A 207 0.80 -18.69 -22.94
N LEU A 208 0.68 -17.77 -21.96
CA LEU A 208 0.99 -18.05 -20.56
C LEU A 208 0.10 -19.16 -19.99
N TRP A 209 -1.22 -19.04 -20.15
CA TRP A 209 -2.17 -20.02 -19.65
C TRP A 209 -2.00 -21.38 -20.35
N GLY A 210 -1.70 -21.40 -21.64
CA GLY A 210 -1.34 -22.63 -22.37
C GLY A 210 -0.15 -23.32 -21.73
N ALA A 211 0.94 -22.58 -21.44
CA ALA A 211 2.12 -23.13 -20.79
C ALA A 211 1.87 -23.63 -19.36
N LEU A 212 1.04 -22.92 -18.59
CA LEU A 212 0.69 -23.31 -17.22
C LEU A 212 -0.15 -24.61 -17.18
N ASN A 213 -1.11 -24.75 -18.10
CA ASN A 213 -1.99 -25.92 -18.15
C ASN A 213 -1.26 -27.21 -18.58
N HIS A 214 -0.08 -27.10 -19.17
CA HIS A 214 0.77 -28.25 -19.54
C HIS A 214 1.87 -28.57 -18.52
N ARG A 215 1.92 -27.85 -17.37
CA ARG A 215 2.85 -28.21 -16.29
C ARG A 215 2.38 -29.45 -15.56
N GLU A 216 3.18 -30.50 -15.59
CA GLU A 216 3.07 -31.60 -14.63
C GLU A 216 3.59 -31.12 -13.27
N TYR A 217 2.80 -31.31 -12.19
CA TYR A 217 3.17 -31.01 -10.79
C TYR A 217 3.78 -32.22 -10.13
#